data_45a0846f932c7c1a2ea7940359f755db
#
_entry.id   45a0846f932c7c1a2ea7940359f755db
#
_cell.length_a   1.000
_cell.length_b   1.000
_cell.length_c   1.000
_cell.angle_alpha   90.00
_cell.angle_beta   90.00
_cell.angle_gamma   90.00
#
_symmetry.space_group_name_H-M   'P 1'
#
loop_
_entity.id
_entity.type
_entity.pdbx_description
1 polymer ?
#
loop_
_entity_poly.entity_id
_entity_poly.type
_entity_poly.pdbx_seq_one_letter_code
_entity_poly.pdbx_strand_id
1 'polypeptide(L)'
;MVLKMRDLKLGFIGLGLIGGSIAKSIKRVHPNHKILAYNRSENARLTALNDGTADSVTDKVDESFSDCDYIFLCTPVEHNITYLDILKDIISENCIITDVGSVKTNIHVAIADRHLNRQFIGGHPMAGSEKTGYDNASGYLLENAYYPITPTDETPEDKISEFYELVESIGAIPIVLNYKEHDYAVAAISHVPHLIAASLVNLVKHNDSEDETMKMLAAGGFKDITRIASSSPEMWQQICSTNSANIVTLIDKYITSLSDIKNAINSGNSEYIYDLFHESREYRNSFSDNRRGPITKEYTLYCDIIDESGAISIIATILAQNDISIKNIGIIHNREFEDGVLKIEFYSKEALDKADCKLKNYNYKTYIR
;
A
#
# COMPACT_ATOMS: atom_id res chain seq x y z
N MET A 1 -24.44 -3.93 14.07
CA MET A 1 -24.20 -5.14 14.89
C MET A 1 -23.09 -5.89 14.13
N VAL A 2 -21.85 -5.73 14.57
CA VAL A 2 -20.72 -6.44 13.94
C VAL A 2 -20.93 -7.92 14.26
N LEU A 3 -21.19 -8.75 13.26
CA LEU A 3 -21.21 -10.21 13.44
C LEU A 3 -19.83 -10.60 14.01
N LYS A 4 -19.84 -11.26 15.15
CA LYS A 4 -18.58 -11.69 15.80
C LYS A 4 -18.00 -12.80 14.91
N MET A 5 -16.90 -12.50 14.23
CA MET A 5 -16.17 -13.48 13.45
C MET A 5 -15.77 -14.66 14.36
N ARG A 6 -15.88 -15.90 13.85
CA ARG A 6 -15.44 -17.08 14.59
C ARG A 6 -13.94 -17.02 14.84
N ASP A 7 -13.46 -17.71 15.87
CA ASP A 7 -12.02 -17.82 16.11
C ASP A 7 -11.38 -18.66 15.00
N LEU A 8 -10.38 -18.09 14.31
CA LEU A 8 -9.67 -18.70 13.19
C LEU A 8 -8.28 -19.17 13.61
N LYS A 9 -7.79 -20.25 12.96
CA LYS A 9 -6.39 -20.64 12.96
C LYS A 9 -5.74 -20.23 11.65
N LEU A 10 -4.74 -19.36 11.72
CA LEU A 10 -4.09 -18.71 10.58
C LEU A 10 -2.62 -19.15 10.50
N GLY A 11 -2.24 -19.69 9.35
CA GLY A 11 -0.87 -20.03 9.03
C GLY A 11 -0.17 -18.89 8.30
N PHE A 12 1.04 -18.56 8.68
CA PHE A 12 1.88 -17.58 7.97
C PHE A 12 3.16 -18.25 7.47
N ILE A 13 3.37 -18.27 6.17
CA ILE A 13 4.60 -18.72 5.53
C ILE A 13 5.39 -17.51 5.08
N GLY A 14 6.31 -17.06 5.94
CA GLY A 14 7.09 -15.84 5.79
C GLY A 14 6.62 -14.70 6.72
N LEU A 15 7.48 -14.35 7.67
CA LEU A 15 7.29 -13.17 8.54
C LEU A 15 8.28 -12.07 8.15
N GLY A 16 8.02 -11.45 7.00
CA GLY A 16 8.70 -10.21 6.60
C GLY A 16 7.91 -8.97 7.04
N LEU A 17 8.15 -7.83 6.39
CA LEU A 17 7.41 -6.61 6.62
C LEU A 17 5.90 -6.82 6.45
N ILE A 18 5.46 -7.38 5.33
CA ILE A 18 4.03 -7.53 5.00
C ILE A 18 3.39 -8.64 5.84
N GLY A 19 3.94 -9.87 5.81
CA GLY A 19 3.38 -11.00 6.58
C GLY A 19 3.33 -10.71 8.07
N GLY A 20 4.39 -10.12 8.63
CA GLY A 20 4.42 -9.68 10.02
C GLY A 20 3.40 -8.58 10.33
N SER A 21 3.20 -7.62 9.42
CA SER A 21 2.22 -6.55 9.62
C SER A 21 0.78 -7.07 9.58
N ILE A 22 0.45 -7.99 8.66
CA ILE A 22 -0.86 -8.65 8.64
C ILE A 22 -1.08 -9.42 9.95
N ALA A 23 -0.11 -10.22 10.38
CA ALA A 23 -0.21 -11.00 11.62
C ALA A 23 -0.40 -10.10 12.84
N LYS A 24 0.39 -9.02 12.97
CA LYS A 24 0.25 -8.02 14.04
C LYS A 24 -1.10 -7.29 14.01
N SER A 25 -1.59 -6.91 12.81
CA SER A 25 -2.90 -6.29 12.65
C SER A 25 -4.02 -7.21 13.11
N ILE A 26 -3.97 -8.49 12.69
CA ILE A 26 -4.93 -9.52 13.10
C ILE A 26 -4.92 -9.70 14.62
N LYS A 27 -3.76 -9.88 15.23
CA LYS A 27 -3.65 -10.04 16.70
C LYS A 27 -4.16 -8.84 17.47
N ARG A 28 -3.95 -7.64 16.96
CA ARG A 28 -4.46 -6.41 17.57
C ARG A 28 -5.98 -6.36 17.59
N VAL A 29 -6.65 -6.78 16.52
CA VAL A 29 -8.12 -6.69 16.38
C VAL A 29 -8.83 -7.96 16.86
N HIS A 30 -8.23 -9.11 16.61
CA HIS A 30 -8.75 -10.44 16.92
C HIS A 30 -7.77 -11.22 17.79
N PRO A 31 -7.60 -10.90 19.07
CA PRO A 31 -6.59 -11.51 19.96
C PRO A 31 -6.80 -13.03 20.17
N ASN A 32 -8.02 -13.52 19.93
CA ASN A 32 -8.35 -14.95 20.07
C ASN A 32 -7.95 -15.80 18.86
N HIS A 33 -7.76 -15.20 17.69
CA HIS A 33 -7.27 -15.96 16.52
C HIS A 33 -5.91 -16.58 16.83
N LYS A 34 -5.73 -17.82 16.40
CA LYS A 34 -4.47 -18.54 16.59
C LYS A 34 -3.58 -18.37 15.37
N ILE A 35 -2.34 -17.97 15.61
CA ILE A 35 -1.35 -17.75 14.54
C ILE A 35 -0.21 -18.76 14.69
N LEU A 36 -0.07 -19.61 13.68
CA LEU A 36 1.11 -20.44 13.44
C LEU A 36 1.98 -19.76 12.39
N ALA A 37 3.28 -19.57 12.67
CA ALA A 37 4.15 -18.89 11.72
C ALA A 37 5.41 -19.71 11.41
N TYR A 38 5.70 -19.82 10.13
CA TYR A 38 6.98 -20.27 9.60
C TYR A 38 7.79 -19.07 9.10
N ASN A 39 9.04 -19.04 9.45
CA ASN A 39 10.01 -18.13 8.82
C ASN A 39 11.40 -18.79 8.82
N ARG A 40 12.19 -18.56 7.76
CA ARG A 40 13.56 -19.06 7.66
C ARG A 40 14.47 -18.53 8.78
N SER A 41 14.30 -17.24 9.14
CA SER A 41 15.04 -16.61 10.23
C SER A 41 14.50 -17.07 11.58
N GLU A 42 15.34 -17.69 12.39
CA GLU A 42 15.03 -18.06 13.77
C GLU A 42 14.72 -16.83 14.63
N ASN A 43 15.50 -15.75 14.47
CA ASN A 43 15.26 -14.50 15.19
C ASN A 43 13.86 -13.95 14.94
N ALA A 44 13.39 -13.93 13.69
CA ALA A 44 12.04 -13.46 13.36
C ALA A 44 10.96 -14.36 14.00
N ARG A 45 11.16 -15.69 14.03
CA ARG A 45 10.26 -16.62 14.69
C ARG A 45 10.17 -16.35 16.20
N LEU A 46 11.32 -16.26 16.86
CA LEU A 46 11.39 -16.01 18.30
C LEU A 46 10.84 -14.63 18.67
N THR A 47 11.11 -13.60 17.88
CA THR A 47 10.58 -12.27 18.13
C THR A 47 9.04 -12.27 18.01
N ALA A 48 8.48 -12.92 16.98
CA ALA A 48 7.03 -13.01 16.80
C ALA A 48 6.32 -13.80 17.91
N LEU A 49 6.98 -14.81 18.45
CA LEU A 49 6.47 -15.57 19.61
C LEU A 49 6.53 -14.72 20.89
N ASN A 50 7.64 -14.02 21.11
CA ASN A 50 7.86 -13.22 22.33
C ASN A 50 6.99 -11.98 22.40
N ASP A 51 6.69 -11.34 21.27
CA ASP A 51 5.81 -10.15 21.22
C ASP A 51 4.32 -10.52 21.13
N GLY A 52 3.99 -11.82 21.14
CA GLY A 52 2.62 -12.32 21.16
C GLY A 52 1.91 -12.25 19.79
N THR A 53 2.62 -11.97 18.70
CA THR A 53 2.06 -11.97 17.35
C THR A 53 1.75 -13.40 16.88
N ALA A 54 2.66 -14.35 17.13
CA ALA A 54 2.43 -15.77 16.86
C ALA A 54 2.16 -16.54 18.16
N ASP A 55 1.18 -17.46 18.13
CA ASP A 55 0.95 -18.40 19.24
C ASP A 55 1.90 -19.60 19.18
N SER A 56 2.34 -19.94 17.97
CA SER A 56 3.31 -21.01 17.72
C SER A 56 4.15 -20.70 16.48
N VAL A 57 5.38 -21.21 16.47
CA VAL A 57 6.31 -21.03 15.36
C VAL A 57 6.94 -22.36 14.98
N THR A 58 7.32 -22.50 13.71
CA THR A 58 7.98 -23.67 13.18
C THR A 58 9.15 -23.29 12.26
N ASP A 59 10.12 -24.17 12.10
CA ASP A 59 11.26 -24.01 11.20
C ASP A 59 11.07 -24.68 9.83
N LYS A 60 9.91 -25.30 9.61
CA LYS A 60 9.54 -25.97 8.36
C LYS A 60 8.03 -25.87 8.10
N VAL A 61 7.63 -26.03 6.84
CA VAL A 61 6.22 -26.16 6.45
C VAL A 61 5.91 -27.65 6.39
N ASP A 62 5.01 -28.11 7.28
CA ASP A 62 4.64 -29.52 7.41
C ASP A 62 3.19 -29.67 7.93
N GLU A 63 2.82 -30.85 8.40
CA GLU A 63 1.50 -31.22 8.92
C GLU A 63 0.95 -30.25 10.01
N SER A 64 1.78 -29.41 10.62
CA SER A 64 1.34 -28.42 11.61
C SER A 64 0.40 -27.35 11.00
N PHE A 65 0.39 -27.23 9.67
CA PHE A 65 -0.51 -26.33 8.91
C PHE A 65 -1.85 -26.98 8.51
N SER A 66 -2.04 -28.28 8.74
CA SER A 66 -3.19 -29.06 8.24
C SER A 66 -4.56 -28.60 8.74
N ASP A 67 -4.61 -28.01 9.93
CA ASP A 67 -5.82 -27.53 10.59
C ASP A 67 -5.97 -25.99 10.54
N CYS A 68 -5.19 -25.31 9.69
CA CYS A 68 -5.37 -23.87 9.44
C CYS A 68 -6.63 -23.61 8.61
N ASP A 69 -7.34 -22.53 8.96
CA ASP A 69 -8.48 -22.00 8.17
C ASP A 69 -7.98 -21.20 6.97
N TYR A 70 -6.93 -20.40 7.17
CA TYR A 70 -6.25 -19.62 6.13
C TYR A 70 -4.72 -19.78 6.25
N ILE A 71 -4.05 -19.84 5.10
CA ILE A 71 -2.58 -19.83 5.02
C ILE A 71 -2.13 -18.69 4.14
N PHE A 72 -1.37 -17.76 4.72
CA PHE A 72 -0.80 -16.59 4.05
C PHE A 72 0.60 -16.91 3.53
N LEU A 73 0.77 -16.89 2.21
CA LEU A 73 2.06 -17.00 1.52
C LEU A 73 2.70 -15.62 1.41
N CYS A 74 3.64 -15.33 2.30
CA CYS A 74 4.27 -14.02 2.43
C CYS A 74 5.77 -14.04 2.09
N THR A 75 6.22 -15.04 1.32
CA THR A 75 7.59 -15.12 0.79
C THR A 75 7.66 -14.58 -0.65
N PRO A 76 8.84 -14.39 -1.23
CA PRO A 76 8.94 -14.08 -2.66
C PRO A 76 8.18 -15.10 -3.53
N VAL A 77 7.59 -14.65 -4.64
CA VAL A 77 6.65 -15.44 -5.46
C VAL A 77 7.19 -16.81 -5.87
N GLU A 78 8.46 -16.89 -6.22
CA GLU A 78 9.11 -18.14 -6.61
C GLU A 78 9.12 -19.17 -5.48
N HIS A 79 9.32 -18.75 -4.25
CA HIS A 79 9.25 -19.60 -3.08
C HIS A 79 7.81 -19.98 -2.71
N ASN A 80 6.85 -19.07 -2.90
CA ASN A 80 5.43 -19.36 -2.69
C ASN A 80 4.98 -20.57 -3.52
N ILE A 81 5.40 -20.64 -4.79
CA ILE A 81 5.06 -21.77 -5.67
C ILE A 81 5.60 -23.10 -5.13
N THR A 82 6.80 -23.10 -4.56
CA THR A 82 7.38 -24.31 -3.94
C THR A 82 6.56 -24.79 -2.73
N TYR A 83 6.03 -23.85 -1.92
CA TYR A 83 5.20 -24.21 -0.77
C TYR A 83 3.84 -24.79 -1.18
N LEU A 84 3.30 -24.42 -2.34
CA LEU A 84 2.05 -25.00 -2.84
C LEU A 84 2.16 -26.52 -3.04
N ASP A 85 3.33 -27.02 -3.45
CA ASP A 85 3.57 -28.47 -3.63
C ASP A 85 3.53 -29.25 -2.32
N ILE A 86 3.88 -28.59 -1.21
CA ILE A 86 3.79 -29.18 0.12
C ILE A 86 2.35 -29.05 0.64
N LEU A 87 1.77 -27.85 0.54
CA LEU A 87 0.47 -27.56 1.13
C LEU A 87 -0.66 -28.38 0.53
N LYS A 88 -0.67 -28.64 -0.79
CA LYS A 88 -1.72 -29.40 -1.47
C LYS A 88 -1.98 -30.77 -0.86
N ASP A 89 -0.96 -31.38 -0.24
CA ASP A 89 -1.02 -32.74 0.31
C ASP A 89 -1.40 -32.76 1.80
N ILE A 90 -1.36 -31.60 2.49
CA ILE A 90 -1.56 -31.54 3.95
C ILE A 90 -2.75 -30.70 4.40
N ILE A 91 -3.19 -29.73 3.61
CA ILE A 91 -4.30 -28.83 4.01
C ILE A 91 -5.67 -29.49 3.91
N SER A 92 -6.59 -29.07 4.77
CA SER A 92 -8.00 -29.51 4.68
C SER A 92 -8.70 -28.90 3.48
N GLU A 93 -9.76 -29.54 2.98
CA GLU A 93 -10.58 -29.03 1.86
C GLU A 93 -11.21 -27.64 2.13
N ASN A 94 -11.35 -27.25 3.39
CA ASN A 94 -11.93 -25.97 3.80
C ASN A 94 -10.87 -24.87 4.04
N CYS A 95 -9.58 -25.23 4.00
CA CYS A 95 -8.50 -24.26 4.14
C CYS A 95 -8.37 -23.40 2.89
N ILE A 96 -8.19 -22.10 3.08
CA ILE A 96 -7.92 -21.15 1.99
C ILE A 96 -6.47 -20.72 2.03
N ILE A 97 -5.78 -20.86 0.92
CA ILE A 97 -4.45 -20.29 0.69
C ILE A 97 -4.64 -18.88 0.14
N THR A 98 -3.93 -17.92 0.67
CA THR A 98 -3.82 -16.56 0.13
C THR A 98 -2.36 -16.15 0.00
N ASP A 99 -2.06 -15.22 -0.91
CA ASP A 99 -0.72 -14.64 -1.04
C ASP A 99 -0.76 -13.11 -0.85
N VAL A 100 0.40 -12.49 -0.83
CA VAL A 100 0.56 -11.03 -0.67
C VAL A 100 1.39 -10.40 -1.78
N GLY A 101 1.59 -11.11 -2.87
CA GLY A 101 2.41 -10.67 -4.00
C GLY A 101 1.82 -9.48 -4.76
N SER A 102 2.67 -8.68 -5.38
CA SER A 102 2.26 -7.52 -6.18
C SER A 102 1.78 -7.87 -7.59
N VAL A 103 1.98 -9.11 -8.05
CA VAL A 103 1.50 -9.66 -9.33
C VAL A 103 0.75 -10.95 -9.05
N LYS A 104 -0.39 -11.15 -9.71
CA LYS A 104 -1.32 -12.26 -9.42
C LYS A 104 -1.29 -13.37 -10.47
N THR A 105 -0.97 -13.07 -11.73
CA THR A 105 -1.08 -14.06 -12.82
C THR A 105 -0.27 -15.32 -12.53
N ASN A 106 0.99 -15.21 -12.10
CA ASN A 106 1.84 -16.37 -11.91
C ASN A 106 1.34 -17.30 -10.79
N ILE A 107 0.85 -16.73 -9.68
CA ILE A 107 0.34 -17.54 -8.58
C ILE A 107 -0.99 -18.20 -8.98
N HIS A 108 -1.88 -17.50 -9.68
CA HIS A 108 -3.13 -18.09 -10.19
C HIS A 108 -2.88 -19.26 -11.15
N VAL A 109 -1.90 -19.14 -12.04
CA VAL A 109 -1.50 -20.25 -12.93
C VAL A 109 -0.97 -21.42 -12.09
N ALA A 110 -0.08 -21.16 -11.13
CA ALA A 110 0.49 -22.19 -10.29
C ALA A 110 -0.57 -22.92 -9.43
N ILE A 111 -1.60 -22.21 -9.00
CA ILE A 111 -2.76 -22.75 -8.26
C ILE A 111 -3.60 -23.65 -9.19
N ALA A 112 -3.90 -23.18 -10.40
CA ALA A 112 -4.67 -23.96 -11.39
C ALA A 112 -3.97 -25.27 -11.78
N ASP A 113 -2.65 -25.22 -12.02
CA ASP A 113 -1.81 -26.39 -12.34
C ASP A 113 -1.82 -27.45 -11.21
N ARG A 114 -2.14 -27.04 -9.98
CA ARG A 114 -2.19 -27.92 -8.80
C ARG A 114 -3.61 -28.29 -8.36
N HIS A 115 -4.63 -27.87 -9.13
CA HIS A 115 -6.05 -28.10 -8.84
C HIS A 115 -6.48 -27.52 -7.47
N LEU A 116 -5.90 -26.39 -7.07
CA LEU A 116 -6.20 -25.71 -5.81
C LEU A 116 -7.15 -24.50 -5.98
N ASN A 117 -7.80 -24.34 -7.14
CA ASN A 117 -8.66 -23.20 -7.44
C ASN A 117 -9.71 -22.94 -6.36
N ARG A 118 -10.37 -24.00 -5.88
CA ARG A 118 -11.40 -23.89 -4.83
C ARG A 118 -10.86 -23.38 -3.49
N GLN A 119 -9.58 -23.54 -3.25
CA GLN A 119 -8.87 -23.26 -1.99
C GLN A 119 -7.99 -22.02 -2.07
N PHE A 120 -8.20 -21.14 -3.03
CA PHE A 120 -7.32 -19.99 -3.23
C PHE A 120 -8.07 -18.67 -3.37
N ILE A 121 -7.54 -17.67 -2.68
CA ILE A 121 -7.91 -16.25 -2.83
C ILE A 121 -6.60 -15.46 -2.90
N GLY A 122 -6.27 -14.92 -4.06
CA GLY A 122 -5.10 -14.05 -4.18
C GLY A 122 -5.30 -12.74 -3.42
N GLY A 123 -4.23 -12.21 -2.85
CA GLY A 123 -4.23 -10.95 -2.13
C GLY A 123 -3.07 -10.04 -2.55
N HIS A 124 -3.27 -8.73 -2.46
CA HIS A 124 -2.22 -7.75 -2.66
C HIS A 124 -2.42 -6.54 -1.73
N PRO A 125 -1.87 -6.56 -0.51
CA PRO A 125 -1.87 -5.36 0.33
C PRO A 125 -1.05 -4.26 -0.33
N MET A 126 -1.70 -3.20 -0.82
CA MET A 126 -1.05 -2.07 -1.48
C MET A 126 -0.43 -1.12 -0.44
N ALA A 127 0.41 -1.69 0.40
CA ALA A 127 1.17 -1.01 1.43
C ALA A 127 2.60 -1.55 1.46
N GLY A 128 3.54 -0.72 1.85
CA GLY A 128 4.94 -1.11 1.93
C GLY A 128 5.82 0.05 2.34
N SER A 129 7.08 -0.25 2.55
CA SER A 129 8.15 0.73 2.74
C SER A 129 9.45 0.16 2.18
N GLU A 130 10.49 0.99 2.14
CA GLU A 130 11.84 0.58 1.75
C GLU A 130 12.51 -0.34 2.79
N LYS A 131 11.88 -0.47 3.97
CA LYS A 131 12.35 -1.33 5.06
C LYS A 131 11.93 -2.78 4.82
N THR A 132 12.72 -3.71 5.30
CA THR A 132 12.48 -5.16 5.17
C THR A 132 12.57 -5.85 6.54
N GLY A 133 12.07 -7.09 6.61
CA GLY A 133 12.16 -7.91 7.81
C GLY A 133 11.02 -7.70 8.82
N TYR A 134 10.93 -8.61 9.78
CA TYR A 134 9.89 -8.64 10.79
C TYR A 134 9.98 -7.45 11.78
N ASP A 135 11.19 -7.01 12.11
CA ASP A 135 11.43 -5.91 13.05
C ASP A 135 10.83 -4.57 12.58
N ASN A 136 10.58 -4.43 11.28
CA ASN A 136 9.92 -3.27 10.69
C ASN A 136 8.41 -3.45 10.50
N ALA A 137 7.86 -4.62 10.83
CA ALA A 137 6.43 -4.90 10.71
C ALA A 137 5.63 -4.14 11.76
N SER A 138 4.49 -3.57 11.34
CA SER A 138 3.61 -2.77 12.19
C SER A 138 2.16 -3.21 12.04
N GLY A 139 1.44 -3.34 13.17
CA GLY A 139 0.00 -3.63 13.18
C GLY A 139 -0.88 -2.50 12.62
N TYR A 140 -0.30 -1.42 12.13
CA TYR A 140 -0.98 -0.27 11.53
C TYR A 140 -0.62 -0.06 10.06
N LEU A 141 0.32 -0.86 9.49
CA LEU A 141 0.83 -0.67 8.13
C LEU A 141 -0.28 -0.71 7.07
N LEU A 142 -1.32 -1.49 7.32
CA LEU A 142 -2.41 -1.73 6.36
C LEU A 142 -3.60 -0.76 6.54
N GLU A 143 -3.61 0.08 7.56
CA GLU A 143 -4.73 1.01 7.79
C GLU A 143 -4.92 1.96 6.60
N ASN A 144 -6.14 1.97 6.06
CA ASN A 144 -6.55 2.73 4.87
C ASN A 144 -5.82 2.34 3.57
N ALA A 145 -5.04 1.25 3.56
CA ALA A 145 -4.45 0.72 2.35
C ALA A 145 -5.47 -0.09 1.56
N TYR A 146 -5.51 0.08 0.25
CA TYR A 146 -6.26 -0.82 -0.62
C TYR A 146 -5.69 -2.24 -0.53
N TYR A 147 -6.59 -3.22 -0.51
CA TYR A 147 -6.24 -4.63 -0.50
C TYR A 147 -7.01 -5.36 -1.60
N PRO A 148 -6.50 -5.39 -2.85
CA PRO A 148 -7.05 -6.23 -3.89
C PRO A 148 -7.16 -7.70 -3.46
N ILE A 149 -8.34 -8.27 -3.69
CA ILE A 149 -8.71 -9.67 -3.43
C ILE A 149 -9.05 -10.27 -4.79
N THR A 150 -8.35 -11.31 -5.19
CA THR A 150 -8.53 -11.96 -6.49
C THR A 150 -8.89 -13.42 -6.30
N PRO A 151 -10.18 -13.75 -6.07
CA PRO A 151 -10.63 -15.13 -6.00
C PRO A 151 -10.51 -15.80 -7.37
N THR A 152 -10.53 -17.13 -7.40
CA THR A 152 -10.74 -17.90 -8.64
C THR A 152 -12.25 -18.06 -8.90
N ASP A 153 -12.62 -18.52 -10.10
CA ASP A 153 -14.00 -18.81 -10.43
C ASP A 153 -14.61 -19.98 -9.62
N GLU A 154 -13.75 -20.78 -8.95
CA GLU A 154 -14.15 -21.94 -8.14
C GLU A 154 -14.16 -21.64 -6.64
N THR A 155 -13.67 -20.47 -6.22
CA THR A 155 -13.62 -20.08 -4.81
C THR A 155 -15.05 -19.91 -4.26
N PRO A 156 -15.41 -20.56 -3.12
CA PRO A 156 -16.73 -20.41 -2.53
C PRO A 156 -17.02 -18.98 -2.08
N GLU A 157 -18.24 -18.49 -2.36
CA GLU A 157 -18.68 -17.11 -2.03
C GLU A 157 -18.62 -16.80 -0.53
N ASP A 158 -18.90 -17.77 0.32
CA ASP A 158 -18.80 -17.63 1.78
C ASP A 158 -17.34 -17.41 2.23
N LYS A 159 -16.38 -18.05 1.54
CA LYS A 159 -14.95 -17.85 1.80
C LYS A 159 -14.45 -16.49 1.31
N ILE A 160 -14.95 -16.03 0.17
CA ILE A 160 -14.65 -14.68 -0.33
C ILE A 160 -15.18 -13.65 0.67
N SER A 161 -16.40 -13.82 1.14
CA SER A 161 -17.03 -12.90 2.11
C SER A 161 -16.30 -12.92 3.46
N GLU A 162 -15.95 -14.11 4.01
CA GLU A 162 -15.19 -14.23 5.25
C GLU A 162 -13.80 -13.57 5.15
N PHE A 163 -13.10 -13.78 4.03
CA PHE A 163 -11.80 -13.16 3.81
C PHE A 163 -11.89 -11.63 3.61
N TYR A 164 -12.94 -11.16 2.92
CA TYR A 164 -13.22 -9.73 2.78
C TYR A 164 -13.42 -9.08 4.16
N GLU A 165 -14.26 -9.67 5.02
CA GLU A 165 -14.49 -9.18 6.39
C GLU A 165 -13.20 -9.19 7.23
N LEU A 166 -12.37 -10.23 7.09
CA LEU A 166 -11.07 -10.31 7.77
C LEU A 166 -10.15 -9.16 7.36
N VAL A 167 -10.04 -8.89 6.06
CA VAL A 167 -9.22 -7.80 5.52
C VAL A 167 -9.75 -6.43 5.95
N GLU A 168 -11.07 -6.23 5.90
CA GLU A 168 -11.69 -4.98 6.35
C GLU A 168 -11.48 -4.76 7.87
N SER A 169 -11.59 -5.80 8.67
CA SER A 169 -11.45 -5.74 10.12
C SER A 169 -10.08 -5.25 10.59
N ILE A 170 -9.02 -5.52 9.83
CA ILE A 170 -7.65 -5.05 10.13
C ILE A 170 -7.37 -3.62 9.63
N GLY A 171 -8.41 -2.92 9.16
CA GLY A 171 -8.34 -1.52 8.73
C GLY A 171 -7.93 -1.30 7.28
N ALA A 172 -7.75 -2.35 6.49
CA ALA A 172 -7.53 -2.25 5.06
C ALA A 172 -8.84 -2.04 4.28
N ILE A 173 -8.75 -1.62 3.02
CA ILE A 173 -9.89 -1.40 2.12
C ILE A 173 -9.90 -2.52 1.08
N PRO A 174 -10.67 -3.61 1.29
CA PRO A 174 -10.72 -4.72 0.35
C PRO A 174 -11.44 -4.33 -0.94
N ILE A 175 -10.90 -4.79 -2.08
CA ILE A 175 -11.51 -4.65 -3.40
C ILE A 175 -11.41 -5.99 -4.13
N VAL A 176 -12.55 -6.57 -4.48
CA VAL A 176 -12.59 -7.81 -5.27
C VAL A 176 -12.41 -7.49 -6.75
N LEU A 177 -11.42 -8.07 -7.37
CA LEU A 177 -11.04 -7.88 -8.77
C LEU A 177 -10.71 -9.23 -9.43
N ASN A 178 -10.85 -9.28 -10.76
CA ASN A 178 -10.22 -10.36 -11.53
C ASN A 178 -8.68 -10.17 -11.53
N TYR A 179 -7.92 -11.26 -11.41
CA TYR A 179 -6.46 -11.20 -11.32
C TYR A 179 -5.78 -10.57 -12.56
N LYS A 180 -6.39 -10.72 -13.77
CA LYS A 180 -5.86 -10.09 -14.99
C LYS A 180 -6.10 -8.58 -15.00
N GLU A 181 -7.28 -8.14 -14.54
CA GLU A 181 -7.58 -6.72 -14.36
C GLU A 181 -6.66 -6.10 -13.31
N HIS A 182 -6.43 -6.80 -12.20
CA HIS A 182 -5.47 -6.41 -11.19
C HIS A 182 -4.08 -6.18 -11.78
N ASP A 183 -3.53 -7.17 -12.50
CA ASP A 183 -2.18 -7.10 -13.04
C ASP A 183 -2.02 -5.99 -14.11
N TYR A 184 -3.06 -5.75 -14.90
CA TYR A 184 -3.09 -4.63 -15.84
C TYR A 184 -3.14 -3.28 -15.10
N ALA A 185 -3.99 -3.16 -14.08
CA ALA A 185 -4.10 -1.94 -13.29
C ALA A 185 -2.79 -1.59 -12.57
N VAL A 186 -2.16 -2.55 -11.87
CA VAL A 186 -0.90 -2.29 -11.17
C VAL A 186 0.27 -2.04 -12.14
N ALA A 187 0.23 -2.61 -13.34
CA ALA A 187 1.18 -2.26 -14.39
C ALA A 187 1.08 -0.78 -14.75
N ALA A 188 -0.15 -0.24 -14.87
CA ALA A 188 -0.39 1.15 -15.24
C ALA A 188 -0.04 2.15 -14.12
N ILE A 189 -0.44 1.84 -12.86
CA ILE A 189 -0.34 2.81 -11.75
C ILE A 189 0.93 2.65 -10.90
N SER A 190 1.67 1.55 -11.06
CA SER A 190 2.86 1.25 -10.28
C SER A 190 4.07 0.88 -11.15
N HIS A 191 3.96 -0.18 -11.98
CA HIS A 191 5.14 -0.74 -12.63
C HIS A 191 5.73 0.19 -13.70
N VAL A 192 4.91 0.67 -14.62
CA VAL A 192 5.35 1.61 -15.66
C VAL A 192 5.84 2.95 -15.04
N PRO A 193 5.16 3.56 -14.07
CA PRO A 193 5.69 4.73 -13.37
C PRO A 193 7.09 4.55 -12.77
N HIS A 194 7.39 3.40 -12.17
CA HIS A 194 8.74 3.13 -11.64
C HIS A 194 9.79 3.01 -12.74
N LEU A 195 9.45 2.35 -13.86
CA LEU A 195 10.34 2.24 -15.02
C LEU A 195 10.60 3.61 -15.66
N ILE A 196 9.57 4.46 -15.74
CA ILE A 196 9.69 5.84 -16.22
C ILE A 196 10.60 6.66 -15.29
N ALA A 197 10.38 6.57 -13.98
CA ALA A 197 11.20 7.26 -13.00
C ALA A 197 12.68 6.84 -13.08
N ALA A 198 12.95 5.54 -13.16
CA ALA A 198 14.31 5.01 -13.32
C ALA A 198 14.94 5.44 -14.66
N SER A 199 14.17 5.41 -15.75
CA SER A 199 14.62 5.88 -17.07
C SER A 199 14.93 7.37 -17.06
N LEU A 200 14.09 8.19 -16.41
CA LEU A 200 14.29 9.63 -16.31
C LEU A 200 15.56 9.99 -15.49
N VAL A 201 15.82 9.29 -14.40
CA VAL A 201 17.06 9.45 -13.63
C VAL A 201 18.29 9.11 -14.48
N ASN A 202 18.23 7.98 -15.22
CA ASN A 202 19.32 7.56 -16.09
C ASN A 202 19.51 8.51 -17.27
N LEU A 203 18.43 9.08 -17.83
CA LEU A 203 18.50 10.09 -18.88
C LEU A 203 19.31 11.31 -18.39
N VAL A 204 19.00 11.83 -17.21
CA VAL A 204 19.73 12.96 -16.60
C VAL A 204 21.18 12.55 -16.37
N LYS A 205 21.42 11.41 -15.72
CA LYS A 205 22.78 10.92 -15.42
C LYS A 205 23.69 10.83 -16.67
N HIS A 206 23.13 10.37 -17.81
CA HIS A 206 23.91 10.17 -19.04
C HIS A 206 24.08 11.44 -19.88
N ASN A 207 23.31 12.50 -19.59
CA ASN A 207 23.37 13.78 -20.31
C ASN A 207 23.95 14.92 -19.45
N ASP A 208 24.32 14.64 -18.20
CA ASP A 208 24.90 15.65 -17.30
C ASP A 208 26.35 15.98 -17.74
N SER A 209 26.76 17.21 -17.44
CA SER A 209 28.14 17.66 -17.66
C SER A 209 29.08 17.10 -16.57
N GLU A 210 30.40 17.22 -16.81
CA GLU A 210 31.41 16.87 -15.80
C GLU A 210 31.24 17.65 -14.49
N ASP A 211 30.69 18.87 -14.57
CA ASP A 211 30.40 19.73 -13.41
C ASP A 211 29.07 19.34 -12.69
N GLU A 212 28.41 18.24 -13.08
CA GLU A 212 27.15 17.79 -12.50
C GLU A 212 26.05 18.88 -12.44
N THR A 213 25.98 19.73 -13.45
CA THR A 213 25.03 20.86 -13.47
C THR A 213 23.57 20.45 -13.35
N MET A 214 23.14 19.40 -14.08
CA MET A 214 21.76 18.90 -13.98
C MET A 214 21.46 18.36 -12.60
N LYS A 215 22.38 17.63 -11.99
CA LYS A 215 22.27 17.10 -10.64
C LYS A 215 22.14 18.23 -9.59
N MET A 216 22.95 19.30 -9.73
CA MET A 216 22.85 20.48 -8.86
C MET A 216 21.51 21.20 -8.99
N LEU A 217 20.99 21.32 -10.22
CA LEU A 217 19.72 22.01 -10.48
C LEU A 217 18.48 21.12 -10.22
N ALA A 218 18.67 19.83 -9.93
CA ALA A 218 17.59 18.90 -9.65
C ALA A 218 16.83 19.33 -8.37
N ALA A 219 15.75 20.07 -8.55
CA ALA A 219 14.88 20.61 -7.49
C ALA A 219 13.73 19.65 -7.16
N GLY A 220 12.82 20.12 -6.28
CA GLY A 220 11.74 19.31 -5.72
C GLY A 220 10.92 18.53 -6.75
N GLY A 221 10.48 19.16 -7.85
CA GLY A 221 9.67 18.47 -8.87
C GLY A 221 10.35 17.24 -9.46
N PHE A 222 11.67 17.34 -9.79
CA PHE A 222 12.42 16.19 -10.27
C PHE A 222 12.59 15.13 -9.18
N LYS A 223 12.92 15.53 -7.94
CA LYS A 223 13.06 14.61 -6.80
C LYS A 223 11.77 13.89 -6.46
N ASP A 224 10.65 14.60 -6.53
CA ASP A 224 9.34 14.03 -6.22
C ASP A 224 8.93 12.96 -7.24
N ILE A 225 9.04 13.25 -8.55
CA ILE A 225 8.67 12.29 -9.61
C ILE A 225 9.62 11.10 -9.69
N THR A 226 10.89 11.28 -9.30
CA THR A 226 11.92 10.23 -9.35
C THR A 226 12.16 9.53 -8.02
N ARG A 227 11.46 9.89 -6.93
CA ARG A 227 11.64 9.28 -5.61
C ARG A 227 11.56 7.77 -5.64
N ILE A 228 10.64 7.23 -6.43
CA ILE A 228 10.40 5.78 -6.56
C ILE A 228 11.51 5.05 -7.34
N ALA A 229 12.41 5.75 -8.02
CA ALA A 229 13.55 5.13 -8.72
C ALA A 229 14.60 4.52 -7.76
N SER A 230 14.54 4.83 -6.45
CA SER A 230 15.45 4.30 -5.42
C SER A 230 15.00 2.95 -4.84
N SER A 231 14.08 2.25 -5.49
CA SER A 231 13.55 0.95 -5.05
C SER A 231 14.55 -0.19 -5.31
N SER A 232 14.34 -1.38 -4.66
CA SER A 232 15.20 -2.56 -4.79
C SER A 232 15.28 -3.07 -6.24
N PRO A 233 16.48 -3.19 -6.82
CA PRO A 233 16.67 -3.72 -8.17
C PRO A 233 16.16 -5.16 -8.33
N GLU A 234 16.38 -6.03 -7.34
CA GLU A 234 15.98 -7.42 -7.35
C GLU A 234 14.46 -7.57 -7.40
N MET A 235 13.76 -6.80 -6.56
CA MET A 235 12.30 -6.79 -6.54
C MET A 235 11.74 -6.32 -7.90
N TRP A 236 12.30 -5.26 -8.48
CA TRP A 236 11.84 -4.72 -9.75
C TRP A 236 12.16 -5.63 -10.94
N GLN A 237 13.29 -6.34 -10.91
CA GLN A 237 13.60 -7.38 -11.89
C GLN A 237 12.52 -8.47 -11.89
N GLN A 238 12.11 -8.94 -10.71
CA GLN A 238 11.03 -9.94 -10.58
C GLN A 238 9.68 -9.41 -11.05
N ILE A 239 9.29 -8.20 -10.66
CA ILE A 239 8.04 -7.58 -11.09
C ILE A 239 8.00 -7.45 -12.62
N CYS A 240 9.07 -6.96 -13.25
CA CYS A 240 9.14 -6.80 -14.69
C CYS A 240 9.05 -8.14 -15.43
N SER A 241 9.64 -9.20 -14.88
CA SER A 241 9.54 -10.53 -15.51
C SER A 241 8.15 -11.15 -15.33
N THR A 242 7.51 -10.97 -14.18
CA THR A 242 6.22 -11.61 -13.87
C THR A 242 5.01 -10.91 -14.47
N ASN A 243 5.11 -9.59 -14.77
CA ASN A 243 4.03 -8.83 -15.41
C ASN A 243 4.45 -8.23 -16.77
N SER A 244 5.37 -8.88 -17.47
CA SER A 244 6.02 -8.35 -18.67
C SER A 244 5.05 -7.97 -19.80
N ALA A 245 4.05 -8.78 -20.07
CA ALA A 245 3.10 -8.55 -21.17
C ALA A 245 2.30 -7.25 -20.98
N ASN A 246 1.78 -7.01 -19.77
CA ASN A 246 1.05 -5.79 -19.44
C ASN A 246 1.97 -4.57 -19.45
N ILE A 247 3.17 -4.70 -18.89
CA ILE A 247 4.18 -3.63 -18.86
C ILE A 247 4.56 -3.22 -20.28
N VAL A 248 4.90 -4.17 -21.16
CA VAL A 248 5.27 -3.88 -22.56
C VAL A 248 4.12 -3.18 -23.28
N THR A 249 2.90 -3.69 -23.17
CA THR A 249 1.72 -3.07 -23.77
C THR A 249 1.53 -1.61 -23.36
N LEU A 250 1.74 -1.30 -22.08
CA LEU A 250 1.58 0.05 -21.54
C LEU A 250 2.76 0.96 -21.90
N ILE A 251 3.98 0.42 -21.95
CA ILE A 251 5.16 1.16 -22.46
C ILE A 251 4.97 1.56 -23.92
N ASP A 252 4.46 0.68 -24.78
CA ASP A 252 4.21 1.00 -26.18
C ASP A 252 3.21 2.16 -26.33
N LYS A 253 2.14 2.14 -25.53
CA LYS A 253 1.17 3.26 -25.47
C LYS A 253 1.84 4.56 -24.98
N TYR A 254 2.72 4.47 -24.00
CA TYR A 254 3.44 5.64 -23.46
C TYR A 254 4.45 6.20 -24.48
N ILE A 255 5.17 5.34 -25.21
CA ILE A 255 6.07 5.75 -26.30
C ILE A 255 5.27 6.47 -27.41
N THR A 256 4.10 5.97 -27.76
CA THR A 256 3.20 6.63 -28.72
C THR A 256 2.82 8.02 -28.23
N SER A 257 2.36 8.15 -26.99
CA SER A 257 2.02 9.44 -26.38
C SER A 257 3.21 10.43 -26.38
N LEU A 258 4.41 9.97 -26.02
CA LEU A 258 5.61 10.82 -26.08
C LEU A 258 5.97 11.25 -27.52
N SER A 259 5.72 10.38 -28.49
CA SER A 259 5.94 10.70 -29.91
C SER A 259 4.96 11.78 -30.40
N ASP A 260 3.69 11.71 -29.99
CA ASP A 260 2.67 12.70 -30.32
C ASP A 260 3.00 14.06 -29.69
N ILE A 261 3.43 14.07 -28.42
CA ILE A 261 3.90 15.28 -27.73
C ILE A 261 5.08 15.91 -28.50
N LYS A 262 6.09 15.10 -28.85
CA LYS A 262 7.25 15.56 -29.62
C LYS A 262 6.82 16.17 -30.96
N ASN A 263 5.90 15.53 -31.68
CA ASN A 263 5.41 16.01 -32.98
C ASN A 263 4.63 17.33 -32.82
N ALA A 264 3.80 17.45 -31.78
CA ALA A 264 3.07 18.68 -31.47
C ALA A 264 4.01 19.85 -31.16
N ILE A 265 5.07 19.61 -30.37
CA ILE A 265 6.10 20.61 -30.08
C ILE A 265 6.81 21.04 -31.37
N ASN A 266 7.24 20.09 -32.20
CA ASN A 266 7.95 20.36 -33.45
C ASN A 266 7.10 21.16 -34.45
N SER A 267 5.78 20.93 -34.49
CA SER A 267 4.85 21.61 -35.38
C SER A 267 4.30 22.94 -34.82
N GLY A 268 4.65 23.27 -33.55
CA GLY A 268 4.12 24.46 -32.89
C GLY A 268 2.62 24.35 -32.56
N ASN A 269 2.08 23.13 -32.44
CA ASN A 269 0.67 22.90 -32.07
C ASN A 269 0.45 23.17 -30.57
N SER A 270 0.25 24.44 -30.23
CA SER A 270 0.06 24.89 -28.86
C SER A 270 -1.30 24.45 -28.26
N GLU A 271 -2.32 24.24 -29.09
CA GLU A 271 -3.64 23.75 -28.65
C GLU A 271 -3.53 22.33 -28.10
N TYR A 272 -2.89 21.42 -28.83
CA TYR A 272 -2.63 20.05 -28.34
C TYR A 272 -1.88 20.05 -26.99
N ILE A 273 -0.87 20.90 -26.84
CA ILE A 273 -0.10 21.00 -25.60
C ILE A 273 -0.97 21.53 -24.46
N TYR A 274 -1.81 22.54 -24.72
CA TYR A 274 -2.74 23.04 -23.72
C TYR A 274 -3.73 21.96 -23.26
N ASP A 275 -4.34 21.24 -24.20
CA ASP A 275 -5.32 20.19 -23.92
C ASP A 275 -4.70 19.04 -23.12
N LEU A 276 -3.49 18.61 -23.47
CA LEU A 276 -2.73 17.58 -22.74
C LEU A 276 -2.61 17.94 -21.24
N PHE A 277 -2.20 19.17 -20.93
CA PHE A 277 -2.05 19.60 -19.53
C PHE A 277 -3.40 19.85 -18.85
N HIS A 278 -4.39 20.32 -19.59
CA HIS A 278 -5.74 20.53 -19.08
C HIS A 278 -6.38 19.21 -18.65
N GLU A 279 -6.40 18.21 -19.53
CA GLU A 279 -6.98 16.90 -19.26
C GLU A 279 -6.25 16.17 -18.12
N SER A 280 -4.92 16.21 -18.11
CA SER A 280 -4.14 15.59 -17.04
C SER A 280 -4.41 16.24 -15.69
N ARG A 281 -4.55 17.56 -15.63
CA ARG A 281 -4.90 18.29 -14.41
C ARG A 281 -6.29 17.91 -13.89
N GLU A 282 -7.29 17.90 -14.75
CA GLU A 282 -8.67 17.54 -14.38
C GLU A 282 -8.72 16.09 -13.86
N TYR A 283 -8.08 15.15 -14.56
CA TYR A 283 -8.04 13.76 -14.12
C TYR A 283 -7.26 13.59 -12.80
N ARG A 284 -6.10 14.26 -12.64
CA ARG A 284 -5.31 14.22 -11.41
C ARG A 284 -6.07 14.79 -10.21
N ASN A 285 -6.82 15.87 -10.42
CA ASN A 285 -7.63 16.48 -9.37
C ASN A 285 -8.79 15.58 -8.95
N SER A 286 -9.34 14.76 -9.86
CA SER A 286 -10.40 13.80 -9.52
C SER A 286 -9.96 12.69 -8.55
N PHE A 287 -8.66 12.45 -8.38
CA PHE A 287 -8.17 11.45 -7.42
C PHE A 287 -8.41 11.85 -5.97
N SER A 288 -8.50 13.15 -5.66
CA SER A 288 -8.77 13.66 -4.32
C SER A 288 -10.21 13.45 -3.87
N ASP A 289 -11.16 13.33 -4.83
CA ASP A 289 -12.60 13.23 -4.55
C ASP A 289 -13.10 11.78 -4.44
N ASN A 290 -12.30 10.78 -4.85
CA ASN A 290 -12.69 9.37 -4.95
C ASN A 290 -12.18 8.48 -3.80
N ARG A 291 -12.04 9.00 -2.59
CA ARG A 291 -11.95 8.13 -1.41
C ARG A 291 -13.33 7.48 -1.17
N ARG A 292 -13.62 6.41 -1.92
CA ARG A 292 -14.73 5.51 -1.66
C ARG A 292 -14.38 4.52 -0.54
N GLY A 293 -14.14 5.04 0.65
CA GLY A 293 -14.59 4.44 1.89
C GLY A 293 -15.84 5.19 2.32
N PRO A 294 -16.58 4.84 3.37
CA PRO A 294 -17.71 5.62 3.82
C PRO A 294 -17.26 7.06 3.94
N ILE A 295 -17.91 7.95 3.18
CA ILE A 295 -17.52 9.35 3.01
C ILE A 295 -17.51 9.99 4.40
N THR A 296 -16.43 9.90 5.11
CA THR A 296 -16.14 10.83 6.17
C THR A 296 -15.71 12.10 5.46
N LYS A 297 -16.64 13.09 5.41
CA LYS A 297 -16.28 14.46 5.04
C LYS A 297 -14.95 14.75 5.72
N GLU A 298 -13.92 15.12 4.95
CA GLU A 298 -12.65 15.54 5.53
C GLU A 298 -12.88 16.85 6.24
N TYR A 299 -12.94 16.81 7.54
CA TYR A 299 -13.02 17.99 8.38
C TYR A 299 -11.61 18.51 8.63
N THR A 300 -11.11 19.31 7.69
CA THR A 300 -9.72 19.77 7.66
C THR A 300 -9.63 21.24 8.07
N LEU A 301 -8.75 21.50 9.03
CA LEU A 301 -8.34 22.83 9.48
C LEU A 301 -6.87 23.06 9.10
N TYR A 302 -6.59 24.21 8.55
CA TYR A 302 -5.24 24.69 8.32
C TYR A 302 -4.89 25.74 9.36
N CYS A 303 -3.69 25.67 9.91
CA CYS A 303 -3.22 26.56 10.96
C CYS A 303 -1.81 27.06 10.65
N ASP A 304 -1.61 28.39 10.61
CA ASP A 304 -0.28 28.96 10.47
C ASP A 304 0.52 28.68 11.75
N ILE A 305 1.74 28.15 11.57
CA ILE A 305 2.65 27.87 12.66
C ILE A 305 4.03 28.46 12.35
N ILE A 306 4.74 28.90 13.38
CA ILE A 306 6.15 29.22 13.29
C ILE A 306 6.93 27.90 13.28
N ASP A 307 7.92 27.77 12.39
CA ASP A 307 8.76 26.56 12.35
C ASP A 307 9.77 26.58 13.50
N GLU A 308 9.30 26.23 14.70
CA GLU A 308 10.09 26.14 15.92
C GLU A 308 9.86 24.81 16.64
N SER A 309 10.85 24.43 17.45
CA SER A 309 10.77 23.21 18.25
C SER A 309 9.61 23.29 19.25
N GLY A 310 8.64 22.34 19.15
CA GLY A 310 7.49 22.26 20.03
C GLY A 310 6.20 22.85 19.47
N ALA A 311 6.19 23.53 18.33
CA ALA A 311 5.00 24.16 17.75
C ALA A 311 3.82 23.17 17.58
N ILE A 312 4.06 21.99 17.02
CA ILE A 312 3.03 20.93 16.89
C ILE A 312 2.56 20.46 18.27
N SER A 313 3.49 20.30 19.22
CA SER A 313 3.16 19.82 20.58
C SER A 313 2.22 20.79 21.31
N ILE A 314 2.41 22.09 21.15
CA ILE A 314 1.53 23.10 21.77
C ILE A 314 0.12 22.97 21.21
N ILE A 315 -0.05 22.92 19.89
CA ILE A 315 -1.34 22.78 19.23
C ILE A 315 -2.03 21.46 19.64
N ALA A 316 -1.29 20.35 19.60
CA ALA A 316 -1.83 19.04 20.00
C ALA A 316 -2.28 19.07 21.49
N THR A 317 -1.53 19.74 22.36
CA THR A 317 -1.89 19.90 23.78
C THR A 317 -3.16 20.72 23.96
N ILE A 318 -3.30 21.84 23.23
CA ILE A 318 -4.52 22.67 23.26
C ILE A 318 -5.74 21.84 22.86
N LEU A 319 -5.63 21.06 21.78
CA LEU A 319 -6.73 20.22 21.30
C LEU A 319 -7.06 19.10 22.30
N ALA A 320 -6.05 18.42 22.84
CA ALA A 320 -6.22 17.35 23.82
C ALA A 320 -6.88 17.86 25.12
N GLN A 321 -6.49 19.04 25.64
CA GLN A 321 -7.10 19.65 26.83
C GLN A 321 -8.56 20.06 26.65
N ASN A 322 -9.04 20.11 25.41
CA ASN A 322 -10.43 20.42 25.08
C ASN A 322 -11.21 19.19 24.56
N ASP A 323 -10.70 17.98 24.78
CA ASP A 323 -11.28 16.70 24.34
C ASP A 323 -11.55 16.65 22.83
N ILE A 324 -10.63 17.21 22.03
CA ILE A 324 -10.70 17.20 20.58
C ILE A 324 -9.72 16.19 20.05
N SER A 325 -10.23 15.08 19.51
CA SER A 325 -9.40 14.04 18.88
C SER A 325 -8.94 14.46 17.49
N ILE A 326 -7.64 14.32 17.23
CA ILE A 326 -7.01 14.55 15.94
C ILE A 326 -7.03 13.23 15.15
N LYS A 327 -7.52 13.26 13.91
CA LYS A 327 -7.49 12.11 12.99
C LYS A 327 -6.14 12.00 12.31
N ASN A 328 -5.63 13.15 11.84
CA ASN A 328 -4.33 13.25 11.18
C ASN A 328 -3.77 14.66 11.38
N ILE A 329 -2.43 14.79 11.39
CA ILE A 329 -1.74 16.07 11.52
C ILE A 329 -0.45 16.04 10.71
N GLY A 330 -0.20 17.09 9.93
CA GLY A 330 1.01 17.18 9.11
C GLY A 330 1.33 18.60 8.71
N ILE A 331 2.61 18.89 8.50
CA ILE A 331 3.07 20.19 8.00
C ILE A 331 3.05 20.17 6.47
N ILE A 332 2.46 21.21 5.87
CA ILE A 332 2.50 21.45 4.43
C ILE A 332 3.52 22.56 4.19
N HIS A 333 4.63 22.24 3.51
CA HIS A 333 5.58 23.26 3.10
C HIS A 333 5.09 23.95 1.83
N ASN A 334 4.68 25.20 1.95
CA ASN A 334 4.61 26.10 0.82
C ASN A 334 5.99 26.71 0.55
N ARG A 335 6.41 26.72 -0.71
CA ARG A 335 7.75 27.09 -1.18
C ARG A 335 7.94 28.60 -1.28
N GLU A 336 7.60 29.42 -0.36
CA GLU A 336 8.05 30.84 -0.36
C GLU A 336 8.01 31.37 1.07
N PHE A 337 9.17 31.52 1.67
CA PHE A 337 9.56 32.44 2.75
C PHE A 337 8.55 32.80 3.86
N GLU A 338 7.55 32.02 4.18
CA GLU A 338 6.59 32.27 5.25
C GLU A 338 6.24 31.02 6.04
N ASP A 339 5.89 31.21 7.29
CA ASP A 339 5.53 30.28 8.35
C ASP A 339 4.89 28.97 7.85
N GLY A 340 5.32 27.82 8.39
CA GLY A 340 4.78 26.52 8.03
C GLY A 340 3.26 26.44 8.26
N VAL A 341 2.53 25.77 7.36
CA VAL A 341 1.09 25.51 7.53
C VAL A 341 0.87 24.12 8.06
N LEU A 342 0.25 24.01 9.22
CA LEU A 342 -0.17 22.76 9.83
C LEU A 342 -1.54 22.38 9.29
N LYS A 343 -1.65 21.21 8.63
CA LYS A 343 -2.92 20.59 8.25
C LYS A 343 -3.35 19.65 9.38
N ILE A 344 -4.56 19.83 9.90
CA ILE A 344 -5.15 19.00 10.95
C ILE A 344 -6.48 18.46 10.46
N GLU A 345 -6.65 17.14 10.51
CA GLU A 345 -7.89 16.45 10.10
C GLU A 345 -8.63 15.94 11.35
N PHE A 346 -9.95 16.07 11.33
CA PHE A 346 -10.83 15.67 12.44
C PHE A 346 -11.84 14.61 12.00
N TYR A 347 -12.42 13.91 12.97
CA TYR A 347 -13.44 12.87 12.75
C TYR A 347 -14.84 13.42 12.47
N SER A 348 -15.13 14.66 12.89
CA SER A 348 -16.46 15.27 12.72
C SER A 348 -16.38 16.78 12.50
N LYS A 349 -17.48 17.34 11.97
CA LYS A 349 -17.60 18.79 11.79
C LYS A 349 -17.60 19.52 13.14
N GLU A 350 -18.22 18.94 14.15
CA GLU A 350 -18.26 19.51 15.50
C GLU A 350 -16.85 19.62 16.10
N ALA A 351 -16.01 18.60 15.87
CA ALA A 351 -14.61 18.60 16.32
C ALA A 351 -13.80 19.67 15.58
N LEU A 352 -14.00 19.85 14.25
CA LEU A 352 -13.37 20.90 13.46
C LEU A 352 -13.78 22.29 13.94
N ASP A 353 -15.10 22.54 14.07
CA ASP A 353 -15.62 23.86 14.48
C ASP A 353 -15.14 24.23 15.91
N LYS A 354 -15.08 23.25 16.81
CA LYS A 354 -14.56 23.40 18.15
C LYS A 354 -13.05 23.69 18.15
N ALA A 355 -12.28 22.99 17.31
CA ALA A 355 -10.85 23.21 17.15
C ALA A 355 -10.53 24.59 16.60
N ASP A 356 -11.24 25.03 15.54
CA ASP A 356 -11.10 26.35 14.95
C ASP A 356 -11.32 27.45 15.98
N CYS A 357 -12.43 27.38 16.73
CA CYS A 357 -12.74 28.32 17.77
C CYS A 357 -11.65 28.34 18.87
N LYS A 358 -11.18 27.17 19.33
CA LYS A 358 -10.17 27.10 20.39
C LYS A 358 -8.83 27.63 19.94
N LEU A 359 -8.33 27.25 18.76
CA LEU A 359 -7.05 27.73 18.27
C LEU A 359 -7.05 29.24 18.02
N LYS A 360 -8.15 29.82 17.52
CA LYS A 360 -8.32 31.28 17.43
C LYS A 360 -8.25 31.99 18.77
N ASN A 361 -8.79 31.40 19.85
CA ASN A 361 -8.68 31.95 21.19
C ASN A 361 -7.24 31.98 21.74
N TYR A 362 -6.35 31.13 21.20
CA TYR A 362 -4.90 31.14 21.45
C TYR A 362 -4.11 31.97 20.43
N ASN A 363 -4.80 32.79 19.63
CA ASN A 363 -4.23 33.67 18.61
C ASN A 363 -3.60 32.97 17.41
N TYR A 364 -3.94 31.70 17.16
CA TYR A 364 -3.55 31.02 15.93
C TYR A 364 -4.43 31.49 14.76
N LYS A 365 -3.81 31.73 13.60
CA LYS A 365 -4.55 31.94 12.38
C LYS A 365 -4.94 30.59 11.78
N THR A 366 -6.24 30.41 11.57
CA THR A 366 -6.79 29.17 11.06
C THR A 366 -7.70 29.41 9.86
N TYR A 367 -7.72 28.44 8.92
CA TYR A 367 -8.60 28.48 7.74
C TYR A 367 -9.20 27.09 7.47
N ILE A 368 -10.45 27.08 7.02
CA ILE A 368 -11.17 25.90 6.54
C ILE A 368 -11.26 26.05 5.02
N ARG A 369 -10.78 25.06 4.27
CA ARG A 369 -10.86 25.02 2.81
C ARG A 369 -11.84 23.96 2.34
#